data_efbfb23f8b1cd394ad3b6cbca6b71006
#
_entry.id   efbfb23f8b1cd394ad3b6cbca6b71006
#
_cell.length_a   1.000
_cell.length_b   1.000
_cell.length_c   1.000
_cell.angle_alpha   90.00
_cell.angle_beta   90.00
_cell.angle_gamma   90.00
#
_symmetry.space_group_name_H-M   'P 1'
#
loop_
_entity.id
_entity.type
_entity.pdbx_description
1 polymer ?
#
loop_
_entity_poly.entity_id
_entity_poly.type
_entity_poly.pdbx_seq_one_letter_code
_entity_poly.pdbx_strand_id
1 'polypeptide(L)'
;MIKLLTIIGARPQIIKAAAISRVLREKFAGQITEHILHTGQHYDDNMSDVFFRELGIPAPDYNLHVGSGSHGVQTAKIIEGVEDILTEQHYDGVIVYGDTNSTLAAAVAASKIHVPVFHVEAGLRSFNMAMPEEINRIVCDQLSSLLFTPTKTGLQNLQAEGFDSIKCRVKFADGRGQKVVLSGDVMYDNSMYFSAMADIKSDIIERMGLSHRNFILATIHRPANTDNPENLRNIFRALNDIAEKHQIDVVLPLHPRTRKMMGDDRMDERIKIIEPVSFFEIIRLEKNARVVMTDSGGVQKEAFFYGTPCVILRPETEWVEIVEAGAGIIADADYDRIIAAYEALAGKQVHFPQFFGDGHASEKIISEIMDYLK
;
A
#
# COMPACT_ATOMS: atom_id res chain seq x y z
N MET A 1 -23.57 -20.67 0.15
CA MET A 1 -23.06 -19.27 -0.02
C MET A 1 -21.77 -19.18 0.75
N ILE A 2 -20.68 -18.83 0.08
CA ILE A 2 -19.35 -18.74 0.67
C ILE A 2 -19.31 -17.56 1.63
N LYS A 3 -18.71 -17.71 2.82
CA LYS A 3 -18.57 -16.69 3.83
C LYS A 3 -17.10 -16.39 4.09
N LEU A 4 -16.67 -15.17 3.76
CA LEU A 4 -15.28 -14.72 3.90
C LEU A 4 -15.15 -13.66 4.99
N LEU A 5 -14.04 -13.72 5.76
CA LEU A 5 -13.65 -12.71 6.72
C LEU A 5 -12.48 -11.91 6.17
N THR A 6 -12.70 -10.64 5.86
CA THR A 6 -11.68 -9.67 5.41
C THR A 6 -11.04 -9.01 6.63
N ILE A 7 -9.73 -9.11 6.79
CA ILE A 7 -8.99 -8.54 7.92
C ILE A 7 -8.24 -7.28 7.50
N ILE A 8 -8.51 -6.18 8.19
CA ILE A 8 -7.85 -4.89 7.98
C ILE A 8 -7.45 -4.28 9.33
N GLY A 9 -6.44 -3.42 9.35
CA GLY A 9 -5.99 -2.77 10.59
C GLY A 9 -5.23 -1.48 10.37
N ALA A 10 -4.88 -1.18 9.11
CA ALA A 10 -4.14 0.01 8.72
C ALA A 10 -4.70 0.59 7.42
N ARG A 11 -4.54 1.91 7.23
CA ARG A 11 -5.03 2.64 6.06
C ARG A 11 -4.73 1.96 4.71
N PRO A 12 -3.49 1.49 4.43
CA PRO A 12 -3.21 0.81 3.16
C PRO A 12 -4.03 -0.46 2.94
N GLN A 13 -4.37 -1.17 4.02
CA GLN A 13 -5.21 -2.37 3.93
C GLN A 13 -6.67 -2.02 3.61
N ILE A 14 -7.19 -0.93 4.19
CA ILE A 14 -8.54 -0.43 3.89
C ILE A 14 -8.65 -0.10 2.40
N ILE A 15 -7.66 0.60 1.83
CA ILE A 15 -7.64 0.91 0.40
C ILE A 15 -7.62 -0.36 -0.45
N LYS A 16 -6.79 -1.35 -0.12
CA LYS A 16 -6.73 -2.63 -0.85
C LYS A 16 -8.04 -3.40 -0.76
N ALA A 17 -8.63 -3.49 0.43
CA ALA A 17 -9.91 -4.14 0.66
C ALA A 17 -11.05 -3.49 -0.15
N ALA A 18 -11.00 -2.17 -0.39
CA ALA A 18 -12.00 -1.46 -1.18
C ALA A 18 -12.20 -2.07 -2.58
N ALA A 19 -11.11 -2.46 -3.25
CA ALA A 19 -11.19 -3.09 -4.56
C ALA A 19 -11.91 -4.45 -4.51
N ILE A 20 -11.56 -5.27 -3.52
CA ILE A 20 -12.18 -6.59 -3.31
C ILE A 20 -13.66 -6.45 -2.92
N SER A 21 -13.97 -5.62 -1.91
CA SER A 21 -15.34 -5.42 -1.45
C SER A 21 -16.25 -4.85 -2.54
N ARG A 22 -15.73 -3.99 -3.44
CA ARG A 22 -16.45 -3.50 -4.59
C ARG A 22 -16.81 -4.63 -5.56
N VAL A 23 -15.84 -5.43 -5.95
CA VAL A 23 -16.03 -6.57 -6.86
C VAL A 23 -16.99 -7.60 -6.27
N LEU A 24 -16.88 -7.91 -4.99
CA LEU A 24 -17.80 -8.82 -4.30
C LEU A 24 -19.24 -8.34 -4.41
N ARG A 25 -19.52 -7.06 -4.21
CA ARG A 25 -20.87 -6.48 -4.29
C ARG A 25 -21.38 -6.38 -5.71
N GLU A 26 -20.52 -6.04 -6.66
CA GLU A 26 -20.95 -5.78 -8.05
C GLU A 26 -21.06 -7.04 -8.89
N LYS A 27 -20.16 -8.02 -8.70
CA LYS A 27 -20.06 -9.20 -9.58
C LYS A 27 -20.36 -10.53 -8.91
N PHE A 28 -20.19 -10.63 -7.58
CA PHE A 28 -20.38 -11.89 -6.84
C PHE A 28 -21.49 -11.82 -5.79
N ALA A 29 -22.36 -10.82 -5.88
CA ALA A 29 -23.52 -10.68 -4.99
C ALA A 29 -24.37 -11.98 -4.99
N GLY A 30 -24.75 -12.45 -3.81
CA GLY A 30 -25.53 -13.69 -3.63
C GLY A 30 -24.70 -14.99 -3.74
N GLN A 31 -23.42 -14.93 -4.12
CA GLN A 31 -22.51 -16.09 -4.11
C GLN A 31 -21.57 -16.07 -2.90
N ILE A 32 -21.10 -14.88 -2.52
CA ILE A 32 -20.19 -14.66 -1.42
C ILE A 32 -20.75 -13.61 -0.47
N THR A 33 -20.64 -13.86 0.82
CA THR A 33 -20.85 -12.87 1.89
C THR A 33 -19.50 -12.47 2.47
N GLU A 34 -19.18 -11.19 2.43
CA GLU A 34 -18.00 -10.62 3.08
C GLU A 34 -18.39 -10.03 4.44
N HIS A 35 -17.64 -10.39 5.48
CA HIS A 35 -17.60 -9.67 6.74
C HIS A 35 -16.23 -9.02 6.90
N ILE A 36 -16.19 -7.80 7.44
CA ILE A 36 -14.96 -7.04 7.61
C ILE A 36 -14.64 -6.95 9.09
N LEU A 37 -13.44 -7.38 9.48
CA LEU A 37 -12.86 -7.20 10.79
C LEU A 37 -11.77 -6.12 10.75
N HIS A 38 -12.00 -5.02 11.49
CA HIS A 38 -10.99 -4.01 11.76
C HIS A 38 -10.26 -4.34 13.06
N THR A 39 -8.95 -4.55 13.02
CA THR A 39 -8.17 -4.92 14.23
C THR A 39 -7.95 -3.75 15.17
N GLY A 40 -8.03 -2.51 14.66
CA GLY A 40 -7.73 -1.30 15.46
C GLY A 40 -6.22 -1.04 15.60
N GLN A 41 -5.35 -1.65 14.79
CA GLN A 41 -3.88 -1.48 14.87
C GLN A 41 -3.45 -0.01 14.71
N HIS A 42 -4.04 0.71 13.73
CA HIS A 42 -3.88 2.15 13.54
C HIS A 42 -5.28 2.77 13.62
N TYR A 43 -5.65 3.20 14.82
CA TYR A 43 -6.99 3.70 15.09
C TYR A 43 -6.96 5.21 15.33
N ASP A 44 -7.48 5.94 14.36
CA ASP A 44 -7.96 7.31 14.52
C ASP A 44 -9.42 7.30 14.05
N ASP A 45 -10.34 7.38 15.00
CA ASP A 45 -11.79 7.25 14.80
C ASP A 45 -12.29 8.16 13.66
N ASN A 46 -11.80 9.40 13.62
CA ASN A 46 -12.25 10.40 12.68
C ASN A 46 -11.70 10.18 11.25
N MET A 47 -10.52 9.57 11.13
CA MET A 47 -9.89 9.33 9.81
C MET A 47 -10.40 8.03 9.16
N SER A 48 -10.68 7.00 9.95
CA SER A 48 -11.15 5.72 9.42
C SER A 48 -12.55 5.84 8.79
N ASP A 49 -13.50 6.47 9.46
CA ASP A 49 -14.88 6.62 8.97
C ASP A 49 -14.99 7.45 7.69
N VAL A 50 -14.16 8.47 7.55
CA VAL A 50 -14.07 9.27 6.31
C VAL A 50 -13.59 8.40 5.17
N PHE A 51 -12.56 7.58 5.41
CA PHE A 51 -12.02 6.65 4.41
C PHE A 51 -13.03 5.61 3.95
N PHE A 52 -13.76 4.97 4.88
CA PHE A 52 -14.80 3.99 4.52
C PHE A 52 -15.87 4.63 3.63
N ARG A 53 -16.28 5.85 3.93
CA ARG A 53 -17.27 6.60 3.12
C ARG A 53 -16.73 7.02 1.75
N GLU A 54 -15.51 7.57 1.70
CA GLU A 54 -14.89 8.02 0.45
C GLU A 54 -14.62 6.86 -0.50
N LEU A 55 -14.16 5.73 0.00
CA LEU A 55 -13.88 4.52 -0.77
C LEU A 55 -15.12 3.68 -1.04
N GLY A 56 -16.26 4.00 -0.42
CA GLY A 56 -17.51 3.25 -0.57
C GLY A 56 -17.43 1.82 -0.02
N ILE A 57 -16.59 1.58 1.01
CA ILE A 57 -16.47 0.29 1.68
C ILE A 57 -17.55 0.17 2.77
N PRO A 58 -18.15 -1.02 2.99
CA PRO A 58 -19.03 -1.24 4.15
C PRO A 58 -18.31 -0.94 5.46
N ALA A 59 -19.05 -0.48 6.46
CA ALA A 59 -18.53 -0.38 7.81
C ALA A 59 -18.07 -1.77 8.29
N PRO A 60 -17.02 -1.86 9.12
CA PRO A 60 -16.58 -3.13 9.68
C PRO A 60 -17.68 -3.78 10.52
N ASP A 61 -17.87 -5.09 10.33
CA ASP A 61 -18.78 -5.91 11.16
C ASP A 61 -18.22 -6.12 12.56
N TYR A 62 -16.88 -6.15 12.69
CA TYR A 62 -16.17 -6.33 13.96
C TYR A 62 -15.05 -5.30 14.11
N ASN A 63 -14.77 -4.89 15.35
CA ASN A 63 -13.61 -4.06 15.69
C ASN A 63 -12.97 -4.55 16.98
N LEU A 64 -11.68 -4.93 16.94
CA LEU A 64 -10.95 -5.43 18.10
C LEU A 64 -10.41 -4.30 19.00
N HIS A 65 -10.38 -3.06 18.51
CA HIS A 65 -9.88 -1.88 19.25
C HIS A 65 -8.50 -2.10 19.90
N VAL A 66 -7.58 -2.80 19.22
CA VAL A 66 -6.28 -3.18 19.79
C VAL A 66 -5.42 -1.97 20.14
N GLY A 67 -5.49 -0.91 19.36
CA GLY A 67 -4.75 0.33 19.58
C GLY A 67 -3.24 0.21 19.35
N SER A 68 -2.52 1.27 19.75
CA SER A 68 -1.06 1.32 19.68
C SER A 68 -0.42 0.47 20.79
N GLY A 69 0.73 -0.14 20.49
CA GLY A 69 1.47 -0.96 21.45
C GLY A 69 2.77 -1.50 20.85
N SER A 70 3.54 -2.28 21.61
CA SER A 70 4.66 -3.04 21.05
C SER A 70 4.14 -4.10 20.06
N HIS A 71 4.98 -4.49 19.10
CA HIS A 71 4.61 -5.51 18.11
C HIS A 71 4.05 -6.79 18.74
N GLY A 72 4.71 -7.29 19.80
CA GLY A 72 4.27 -8.51 20.49
C GLY A 72 2.89 -8.38 21.12
N VAL A 73 2.61 -7.26 21.80
CA VAL A 73 1.31 -7.01 22.45
C VAL A 73 0.20 -6.86 21.40
N GLN A 74 0.44 -6.09 20.35
CA GLN A 74 -0.53 -5.95 19.26
C GLN A 74 -0.83 -7.29 18.60
N THR A 75 0.20 -8.03 18.21
CA THR A 75 0.06 -9.32 17.53
C THR A 75 -0.72 -10.32 18.40
N ALA A 76 -0.39 -10.41 19.70
CA ALA A 76 -1.08 -11.32 20.61
C ALA A 76 -2.57 -11.02 20.74
N LYS A 77 -2.94 -9.75 20.95
CA LYS A 77 -4.36 -9.35 21.06
C LYS A 77 -5.14 -9.58 19.76
N ILE A 78 -4.49 -9.38 18.60
CA ILE A 78 -5.15 -9.63 17.32
C ILE A 78 -5.33 -11.12 17.10
N ILE A 79 -4.34 -11.96 17.44
CA ILE A 79 -4.46 -13.43 17.36
C ILE A 79 -5.68 -13.88 18.19
N GLU A 80 -5.75 -13.48 19.46
CA GLU A 80 -6.86 -13.83 20.37
C GLU A 80 -8.22 -13.42 19.77
N GLY A 81 -8.38 -12.15 19.38
CA GLY A 81 -9.67 -11.66 18.88
C GLY A 81 -10.08 -12.26 17.53
N VAL A 82 -9.11 -12.58 16.64
CA VAL A 82 -9.42 -13.27 15.39
C VAL A 82 -9.82 -14.73 15.64
N GLU A 83 -9.11 -15.43 16.52
CA GLU A 83 -9.45 -16.81 16.90
C GLU A 83 -10.84 -16.92 17.53
N ASP A 84 -11.19 -16.00 18.43
CA ASP A 84 -12.53 -15.93 19.04
C ASP A 84 -13.62 -15.82 17.97
N ILE A 85 -13.50 -14.86 17.04
CA ILE A 85 -14.49 -14.65 15.96
C ILE A 85 -14.60 -15.89 15.05
N LEU A 86 -13.47 -16.49 14.67
CA LEU A 86 -13.46 -17.67 13.80
C LEU A 86 -13.96 -18.95 14.49
N THR A 87 -13.90 -19.01 15.83
CA THR A 87 -14.44 -20.11 16.63
C THR A 87 -15.95 -19.93 16.86
N GLU A 88 -16.40 -18.72 17.09
CA GLU A 88 -17.82 -18.41 17.30
C GLU A 88 -18.66 -18.50 16.02
N GLN A 89 -18.04 -18.20 14.87
CA GLN A 89 -18.73 -18.18 13.58
C GLN A 89 -17.93 -18.93 12.52
N HIS A 90 -18.63 -19.72 11.72
CA HIS A 90 -18.01 -20.40 10.58
C HIS A 90 -17.70 -19.42 9.45
N TYR A 91 -16.46 -19.47 8.97
CA TYR A 91 -15.98 -18.83 7.75
C TYR A 91 -15.27 -19.84 6.86
N ASP A 92 -15.49 -19.75 5.54
CA ASP A 92 -14.85 -20.62 4.56
C ASP A 92 -13.41 -20.20 4.27
N GLY A 93 -13.03 -18.96 4.63
CA GLY A 93 -11.67 -18.45 4.50
C GLY A 93 -11.50 -17.03 5.00
N VAL A 94 -10.24 -16.66 5.20
CA VAL A 94 -9.81 -15.33 5.67
C VAL A 94 -8.98 -14.66 4.59
N ILE A 95 -9.33 -13.40 4.24
CA ILE A 95 -8.53 -12.57 3.33
C ILE A 95 -7.67 -11.61 4.15
N VAL A 96 -6.37 -11.63 3.91
CA VAL A 96 -5.39 -10.74 4.55
C VAL A 96 -4.61 -9.96 3.49
N TYR A 97 -4.12 -8.76 3.83
CA TYR A 97 -3.51 -7.84 2.89
C TYR A 97 -2.13 -7.36 3.35
N GLY A 98 -1.14 -7.44 2.47
CA GLY A 98 0.20 -6.86 2.69
C GLY A 98 0.91 -7.48 3.90
N ASP A 99 1.46 -6.63 4.78
CA ASP A 99 2.56 -7.01 5.67
C ASP A 99 2.48 -6.43 7.09
N THR A 100 1.30 -6.04 7.55
CA THR A 100 1.13 -5.47 8.89
C THR A 100 1.10 -6.54 9.98
N ASN A 101 1.17 -6.11 11.25
CA ASN A 101 0.94 -7.03 12.38
C ASN A 101 -0.44 -7.70 12.31
N SER A 102 -1.44 -6.99 11.76
CA SER A 102 -2.78 -7.55 11.54
C SER A 102 -2.77 -8.71 10.55
N THR A 103 -1.99 -8.60 9.48
CA THR A 103 -1.80 -9.65 8.47
C THR A 103 -1.19 -10.91 9.08
N LEU A 104 -0.05 -10.73 9.78
CA LEU A 104 0.64 -11.80 10.48
C LEU A 104 -0.28 -12.51 11.49
N ALA A 105 -0.89 -11.73 12.38
CA ALA A 105 -1.69 -12.26 13.47
C ALA A 105 -2.91 -13.03 12.97
N ALA A 106 -3.61 -12.51 11.97
CA ALA A 106 -4.76 -13.18 11.37
C ALA A 106 -4.36 -14.49 10.67
N ALA A 107 -3.23 -14.50 9.94
CA ALA A 107 -2.74 -15.71 9.30
C ALA A 107 -2.37 -16.79 10.33
N VAL A 108 -1.74 -16.42 11.45
CA VAL A 108 -1.41 -17.34 12.54
C VAL A 108 -2.67 -17.90 13.18
N ALA A 109 -3.63 -17.07 13.56
CA ALA A 109 -4.88 -17.49 14.18
C ALA A 109 -5.66 -18.46 13.27
N ALA A 110 -5.95 -18.04 12.04
CA ALA A 110 -6.73 -18.84 11.09
C ALA A 110 -6.07 -20.18 10.76
N SER A 111 -4.76 -20.21 10.54
CA SER A 111 -4.03 -21.43 10.21
C SER A 111 -4.05 -22.48 11.35
N LYS A 112 -4.03 -22.02 12.62
CA LYS A 112 -4.07 -22.89 13.81
C LYS A 112 -5.41 -23.64 13.98
N ILE A 113 -6.50 -23.03 13.53
CA ILE A 113 -7.84 -23.61 13.58
C ILE A 113 -8.31 -24.12 12.21
N HIS A 114 -7.37 -24.22 11.26
CA HIS A 114 -7.57 -24.80 9.95
C HIS A 114 -8.53 -24.03 9.02
N VAL A 115 -8.69 -22.74 9.20
CA VAL A 115 -9.40 -21.86 8.26
C VAL A 115 -8.41 -21.40 7.17
N PRO A 116 -8.73 -21.60 5.87
CA PRO A 116 -7.86 -21.19 4.77
C PRO A 116 -7.55 -19.69 4.79
N VAL A 117 -6.28 -19.35 4.54
CA VAL A 117 -5.80 -17.95 4.46
C VAL A 117 -5.51 -17.59 3.01
N PHE A 118 -6.01 -16.45 2.56
CA PHE A 118 -5.83 -15.90 1.23
C PHE A 118 -5.06 -14.59 1.34
N HIS A 119 -3.79 -14.61 0.94
CA HIS A 119 -2.88 -13.46 1.10
C HIS A 119 -2.82 -12.63 -0.17
N VAL A 120 -3.34 -11.42 -0.10
CA VAL A 120 -3.29 -10.41 -1.17
C VAL A 120 -2.05 -9.54 -0.99
N GLU A 121 -1.26 -9.37 -2.04
CA GLU A 121 0.06 -8.73 -2.07
C GLU A 121 1.16 -9.63 -1.46
N ALA A 122 1.12 -10.91 -1.81
CA ALA A 122 2.10 -11.92 -1.41
C ALA A 122 3.40 -11.84 -2.23
N GLY A 123 4.49 -12.38 -1.69
CA GLY A 123 5.75 -12.58 -2.41
C GLY A 123 6.65 -11.37 -2.55
N LEU A 124 6.29 -10.22 -1.99
CA LEU A 124 7.19 -9.08 -1.93
C LEU A 124 8.33 -9.34 -0.96
N ARG A 125 9.55 -8.91 -1.30
CA ARG A 125 10.73 -9.04 -0.45
C ARG A 125 11.58 -7.77 -0.48
N SER A 126 11.97 -7.31 0.70
CA SER A 126 13.01 -6.29 0.88
C SER A 126 14.37 -6.93 1.17
N PHE A 127 14.38 -8.22 1.53
CA PHE A 127 15.56 -8.97 1.99
C PHE A 127 16.23 -8.36 3.22
N ASN A 128 15.50 -7.52 3.97
CA ASN A 128 15.95 -6.84 5.17
C ASN A 128 15.16 -7.31 6.40
N MET A 129 15.69 -8.30 7.11
CA MET A 129 15.06 -8.88 8.30
C MET A 129 15.00 -7.92 9.52
N ALA A 130 15.63 -6.74 9.43
CA ALA A 130 15.46 -5.70 10.47
C ALA A 130 14.09 -4.98 10.31
N MET A 131 13.40 -5.15 9.19
CA MET A 131 12.07 -4.62 8.97
C MET A 131 11.01 -5.58 9.52
N PRO A 132 10.14 -5.16 10.46
CA PRO A 132 9.03 -6.00 10.93
C PRO A 132 8.10 -6.47 9.81
N GLU A 133 7.90 -5.65 8.79
CA GLU A 133 7.08 -5.95 7.63
C GLU A 133 7.63 -7.13 6.83
N GLU A 134 8.95 -7.28 6.72
CA GLU A 134 9.56 -8.41 6.03
C GLU A 134 9.29 -9.73 6.75
N ILE A 135 9.39 -9.72 8.08
CA ILE A 135 9.06 -10.88 8.93
C ILE A 135 7.58 -11.24 8.73
N ASN A 136 6.70 -10.25 8.76
CA ASN A 136 5.26 -10.45 8.61
C ASN A 136 4.91 -11.09 7.25
N ARG A 137 5.52 -10.62 6.15
CA ARG A 137 5.32 -11.17 4.79
C ARG A 137 5.71 -12.63 4.72
N ILE A 138 6.95 -12.93 5.14
CA ILE A 138 7.50 -14.30 5.06
C ILE A 138 6.61 -15.27 5.83
N VAL A 139 6.23 -14.93 7.06
CA VAL A 139 5.40 -15.81 7.87
C VAL A 139 3.99 -15.96 7.28
N CYS A 140 3.38 -14.87 6.84
CA CYS A 140 2.06 -14.90 6.22
C CYS A 140 2.05 -15.75 4.94
N ASP A 141 3.06 -15.59 4.07
CA ASP A 141 3.19 -16.40 2.84
C ASP A 141 3.28 -17.89 3.18
N GLN A 142 4.04 -18.28 4.21
CA GLN A 142 4.18 -19.68 4.62
C GLN A 142 2.86 -20.31 5.12
N LEU A 143 1.98 -19.52 5.72
CA LEU A 143 0.73 -19.99 6.31
C LEU A 143 -0.47 -19.91 5.35
N SER A 144 -0.34 -19.23 4.21
CA SER A 144 -1.45 -18.96 3.30
C SER A 144 -1.70 -20.10 2.32
N SER A 145 -2.98 -20.39 2.09
CA SER A 145 -3.44 -21.40 1.11
C SER A 145 -3.36 -20.87 -0.33
N LEU A 146 -3.75 -19.60 -0.54
CA LEU A 146 -3.59 -18.90 -1.81
C LEU A 146 -2.72 -17.67 -1.60
N LEU A 147 -1.74 -17.50 -2.48
CA LEU A 147 -0.81 -16.37 -2.49
C LEU A 147 -1.02 -15.58 -3.78
N PHE A 148 -1.58 -14.38 -3.65
CA PHE A 148 -1.83 -13.49 -4.77
C PHE A 148 -0.70 -12.48 -4.89
N THR A 149 0.19 -12.70 -5.85
CA THR A 149 1.32 -11.80 -6.08
C THR A 149 0.98 -10.71 -7.11
N PRO A 150 1.32 -9.44 -6.82
CA PRO A 150 0.99 -8.33 -7.70
C PRO A 150 1.86 -8.29 -8.96
N THR A 151 3.09 -8.81 -8.89
CA THR A 151 4.09 -8.66 -9.95
C THR A 151 4.83 -9.97 -10.25
N LYS A 152 5.51 -9.98 -11.39
CA LYS A 152 6.38 -11.11 -11.76
C LYS A 152 7.54 -11.29 -10.78
N THR A 153 8.08 -10.20 -10.23
CA THR A 153 9.14 -10.26 -9.21
C THR A 153 8.65 -10.97 -7.96
N GLY A 154 7.46 -10.64 -7.47
CA GLY A 154 6.86 -11.36 -6.35
C GLY A 154 6.67 -12.85 -6.62
N LEU A 155 6.24 -13.21 -7.83
CA LEU A 155 6.16 -14.62 -8.25
C LEU A 155 7.54 -15.30 -8.23
N GLN A 156 8.58 -14.65 -8.74
CA GLN A 156 9.95 -15.19 -8.77
C GLN A 156 10.51 -15.37 -7.36
N ASN A 157 10.26 -14.43 -6.44
CA ASN A 157 10.67 -14.55 -5.04
C ASN A 157 10.05 -15.80 -4.40
N LEU A 158 8.74 -15.99 -4.55
CA LEU A 158 8.04 -17.18 -4.03
C LEU A 158 8.58 -18.47 -4.65
N GLN A 159 8.85 -18.48 -5.95
CA GLN A 159 9.45 -19.64 -6.63
C GLN A 159 10.85 -19.96 -6.10
N ALA A 160 11.68 -18.95 -5.86
CA ALA A 160 13.01 -19.12 -5.27
C ALA A 160 12.95 -19.68 -3.84
N GLU A 161 11.91 -19.35 -3.09
CA GLU A 161 11.64 -19.87 -1.74
C GLU A 161 10.97 -21.26 -1.75
N GLY A 162 10.69 -21.82 -2.93
CA GLY A 162 10.15 -23.17 -3.08
C GLY A 162 8.62 -23.26 -3.14
N PHE A 163 7.93 -22.14 -3.24
CA PHE A 163 6.50 -22.09 -3.55
C PHE A 163 6.26 -22.43 -5.03
N ASP A 164 6.42 -23.67 -5.39
CA ASP A 164 6.21 -24.15 -6.75
C ASP A 164 4.88 -24.93 -6.81
N SER A 165 4.01 -24.53 -7.71
CA SER A 165 2.73 -25.18 -7.95
C SER A 165 2.82 -26.68 -8.26
N ILE A 166 3.98 -27.17 -8.74
CA ILE A 166 4.23 -28.57 -9.09
C ILE A 166 4.79 -29.38 -7.89
N LYS A 167 5.47 -28.71 -6.95
CA LYS A 167 6.17 -29.36 -5.82
C LYS A 167 5.65 -28.91 -4.45
N CYS A 168 4.42 -28.42 -4.38
CA CYS A 168 3.89 -27.94 -3.12
C CYS A 168 3.97 -29.03 -2.05
N ARG A 169 4.89 -28.87 -1.09
CA ARG A 169 5.15 -29.82 0.00
C ARG A 169 4.21 -29.62 1.18
N VAL A 170 3.62 -28.41 1.26
CA VAL A 170 2.71 -28.06 2.35
C VAL A 170 1.32 -28.55 1.98
N LYS A 171 0.73 -29.33 2.87
CA LYS A 171 -0.69 -29.74 2.79
C LYS A 171 -1.44 -29.13 3.96
N PHE A 172 -2.54 -28.49 3.66
CA PHE A 172 -3.47 -28.01 4.66
C PHE A 172 -4.38 -29.14 5.17
N ALA A 173 -5.16 -28.86 6.21
CA ALA A 173 -6.04 -29.87 6.83
C ALA A 173 -7.06 -30.45 5.84
N ASP A 174 -7.44 -29.72 4.82
CA ASP A 174 -8.32 -30.16 3.72
C ASP A 174 -7.60 -31.01 2.64
N GLY A 175 -6.31 -31.24 2.82
CA GLY A 175 -5.47 -32.02 1.89
C GLY A 175 -4.98 -31.23 0.67
N ARG A 176 -5.39 -29.94 0.51
CA ARG A 176 -4.97 -29.06 -0.59
C ARG A 176 -3.56 -28.52 -0.33
N GLY A 177 -2.87 -28.19 -1.40
CA GLY A 177 -1.55 -27.53 -1.33
C GLY A 177 -1.68 -26.00 -1.46
N GLN A 178 -0.56 -25.32 -1.21
CA GLN A 178 -0.46 -23.88 -1.51
C GLN A 178 -0.51 -23.64 -3.02
N LYS A 179 -1.13 -22.54 -3.42
CA LYS A 179 -1.18 -22.09 -4.82
C LYS A 179 -0.74 -20.65 -4.92
N VAL A 180 0.22 -20.38 -5.80
CA VAL A 180 0.65 -19.00 -6.14
C VAL A 180 -0.06 -18.55 -7.40
N VAL A 181 -0.61 -17.34 -7.36
CA VAL A 181 -1.35 -16.73 -8.47
C VAL A 181 -0.77 -15.35 -8.76
N LEU A 182 -0.26 -15.14 -9.96
CA LEU A 182 0.05 -13.79 -10.45
C LEU A 182 -1.28 -13.08 -10.75
N SER A 183 -1.77 -12.30 -9.77
CA SER A 183 -3.08 -11.65 -9.85
C SER A 183 -3.05 -10.29 -10.52
N GLY A 184 -1.95 -9.58 -10.43
CA GLY A 184 -1.90 -8.13 -10.55
C GLY A 184 -2.16 -7.45 -9.21
N ASP A 185 -2.14 -6.13 -9.19
CA ASP A 185 -2.20 -5.32 -7.97
C ASP A 185 -3.59 -4.70 -7.78
N VAL A 186 -4.25 -5.00 -6.65
CA VAL A 186 -5.55 -4.42 -6.29
C VAL A 186 -5.49 -2.90 -6.08
N MET A 187 -4.29 -2.35 -5.78
CA MET A 187 -4.10 -0.90 -5.75
C MET A 187 -4.21 -0.29 -7.15
N TYR A 188 -3.77 -1.02 -8.19
CA TYR A 188 -3.96 -0.58 -9.57
C TYR A 188 -5.44 -0.55 -9.95
N ASP A 189 -6.21 -1.56 -9.57
CA ASP A 189 -7.68 -1.57 -9.77
C ASP A 189 -8.32 -0.34 -9.14
N ASN A 190 -7.91 0.01 -7.90
CA ASN A 190 -8.40 1.20 -7.21
C ASN A 190 -7.95 2.49 -7.89
N SER A 191 -6.70 2.58 -8.28
CA SER A 191 -6.16 3.77 -8.96
C SER A 191 -6.91 4.05 -10.25
N MET A 192 -7.21 3.01 -11.03
CA MET A 192 -8.04 3.15 -12.25
C MET A 192 -9.46 3.62 -11.92
N TYR A 193 -10.10 2.99 -10.94
CA TYR A 193 -11.48 3.31 -10.54
C TYR A 193 -11.60 4.73 -9.99
N PHE A 194 -10.73 5.12 -9.06
CA PHE A 194 -10.83 6.40 -8.37
C PHE A 194 -10.22 7.57 -9.14
N SER A 195 -9.38 7.33 -10.14
CA SER A 195 -8.76 8.39 -10.95
C SER A 195 -9.78 9.31 -11.62
N ALA A 196 -10.81 8.73 -12.25
CA ALA A 196 -11.88 9.51 -12.88
C ALA A 196 -12.74 10.25 -11.85
N MET A 197 -12.98 9.63 -10.69
CA MET A 197 -13.72 10.27 -9.61
C MET A 197 -12.94 11.44 -8.98
N ALA A 198 -11.63 11.31 -8.84
CA ALA A 198 -10.78 12.38 -8.33
C ALA A 198 -10.80 13.62 -9.22
N ASP A 199 -10.88 13.44 -10.55
CA ASP A 199 -10.99 14.55 -11.50
C ASP A 199 -12.29 15.37 -11.32
N ILE A 200 -13.35 14.74 -10.79
CA ILE A 200 -14.66 15.39 -10.56
C ILE A 200 -14.77 15.92 -9.12
N LYS A 201 -14.25 15.18 -8.14
CA LYS A 201 -14.48 15.45 -6.71
C LYS A 201 -13.44 16.36 -6.05
N SER A 202 -12.30 16.61 -6.71
CA SER A 202 -11.22 17.44 -6.16
C SER A 202 -10.90 18.62 -7.10
N ASP A 203 -10.84 19.80 -6.53
CA ASP A 203 -10.44 21.05 -7.19
C ASP A 203 -9.05 21.52 -6.75
N ILE A 204 -8.25 20.65 -6.13
CA ILE A 204 -6.97 21.03 -5.50
C ILE A 204 -5.99 21.68 -6.48
N ILE A 205 -5.95 21.21 -7.71
CA ILE A 205 -5.06 21.75 -8.76
C ILE A 205 -5.43 23.21 -9.05
N GLU A 206 -6.72 23.46 -9.26
CA GLU A 206 -7.29 24.77 -9.56
C GLU A 206 -7.17 25.73 -8.35
N ARG A 207 -7.52 25.25 -7.16
CA ARG A 207 -7.46 25.99 -5.89
C ARG A 207 -6.05 26.44 -5.54
N MET A 208 -5.04 25.62 -5.86
CA MET A 208 -3.64 25.95 -5.61
C MET A 208 -2.97 26.71 -6.77
N GLY A 209 -3.66 26.95 -7.86
CA GLY A 209 -3.10 27.59 -9.06
C GLY A 209 -2.02 26.75 -9.73
N LEU A 210 -2.14 25.43 -9.65
CA LEU A 210 -1.20 24.49 -10.26
C LEU A 210 -1.59 24.18 -11.70
N SER A 211 -0.64 23.69 -12.49
CA SER A 211 -0.91 23.22 -13.84
C SER A 211 -0.26 21.83 -14.06
N HIS A 212 -0.83 21.09 -14.99
CA HIS A 212 -0.38 19.73 -15.31
C HIS A 212 1.12 19.69 -15.64
N ARG A 213 1.84 18.79 -14.96
CA ARG A 213 3.29 18.58 -15.10
C ARG A 213 4.15 19.84 -14.82
N ASN A 214 3.63 20.78 -14.04
CA ASN A 214 4.36 22.01 -13.69
C ASN A 214 4.55 22.23 -12.18
N PHE A 215 4.53 21.16 -11.40
CA PHE A 215 4.87 21.16 -9.97
C PHE A 215 5.45 19.80 -9.56
N ILE A 216 6.11 19.77 -8.42
CA ILE A 216 6.59 18.57 -7.73
C ILE A 216 5.64 18.26 -6.58
N LEU A 217 5.24 17.00 -6.42
CA LEU A 217 4.61 16.54 -5.20
C LEU A 217 5.68 15.87 -4.33
N ALA A 218 5.85 16.36 -3.10
CA ALA A 218 6.74 15.72 -2.12
C ALA A 218 5.93 15.17 -0.95
N THR A 219 6.19 13.94 -0.52
CA THR A 219 5.58 13.32 0.67
C THR A 219 6.65 12.69 1.56
N ILE A 220 6.70 13.10 2.83
CA ILE A 220 7.72 12.69 3.80
C ILE A 220 7.02 12.35 5.11
N HIS A 221 7.05 11.08 5.52
CA HIS A 221 6.33 10.63 6.70
C HIS A 221 6.98 9.48 7.47
N ARG A 222 8.00 8.79 6.89
CA ARG A 222 8.66 7.68 7.58
C ARG A 222 9.55 8.18 8.72
N PRO A 223 9.54 7.50 9.89
CA PRO A 223 10.39 7.85 11.02
C PRO A 223 11.88 7.94 10.68
N ALA A 224 12.38 7.10 9.77
CA ALA A 224 13.77 7.14 9.30
C ALA A 224 14.17 8.52 8.75
N ASN A 225 13.23 9.25 8.15
CA ASN A 225 13.44 10.60 7.65
C ASN A 225 12.97 11.66 8.66
N THR A 226 11.74 11.52 9.18
CA THR A 226 11.13 12.56 10.03
C THR A 226 11.76 12.66 11.41
N ASP A 227 12.29 11.55 11.97
CA ASP A 227 12.91 11.52 13.29
C ASP A 227 14.45 11.68 13.22
N ASN A 228 15.02 11.76 11.99
CA ASN A 228 16.43 12.05 11.75
C ASN A 228 16.61 13.49 11.23
N PRO A 229 17.13 14.44 12.04
CA PRO A 229 17.27 15.84 11.64
C PRO A 229 18.21 16.05 10.44
N GLU A 230 19.20 15.19 10.23
CA GLU A 230 20.13 15.30 9.10
C GLU A 230 19.42 14.90 7.79
N ASN A 231 18.73 13.76 7.78
CA ASN A 231 17.95 13.31 6.64
C ASN A 231 16.90 14.35 6.24
N LEU A 232 16.15 14.84 7.23
CA LEU A 232 15.10 15.83 6.99
C LEU A 232 15.68 17.11 6.40
N ARG A 233 16.81 17.61 6.94
CA ARG A 233 17.50 18.80 6.42
C ARG A 233 18.02 18.59 5.00
N ASN A 234 18.62 17.45 4.68
CA ASN A 234 19.12 17.16 3.33
C ASN A 234 17.97 17.15 2.31
N ILE A 235 16.85 16.52 2.66
CA ILE A 235 15.66 16.48 1.79
C ILE A 235 15.12 17.91 1.55
N PHE A 236 14.91 18.69 2.61
CA PHE A 236 14.38 20.05 2.47
C PHE A 236 15.32 20.97 1.71
N ARG A 237 16.62 20.87 1.93
CA ARG A 237 17.61 21.63 1.17
C ARG A 237 17.56 21.28 -0.31
N ALA A 238 17.46 19.98 -0.65
CA ALA A 238 17.32 19.55 -2.03
C ALA A 238 16.04 20.08 -2.69
N LEU A 239 14.89 20.00 -1.98
CA LEU A 239 13.62 20.54 -2.47
C LEU A 239 13.70 22.05 -2.71
N ASN A 240 14.35 22.79 -1.79
CA ASN A 240 14.54 24.24 -1.89
C ASN A 240 15.37 24.62 -3.13
N ASP A 241 16.52 23.98 -3.30
CA ASP A 241 17.42 24.28 -4.41
C ASP A 241 16.82 23.89 -5.77
N ILE A 242 16.05 22.79 -5.82
CA ILE A 242 15.28 22.40 -7.01
C ILE A 242 14.20 23.45 -7.33
N ALA A 243 13.42 23.89 -6.32
CA ALA A 243 12.38 24.89 -6.51
C ALA A 243 12.95 26.23 -7.03
N GLU A 244 14.05 26.70 -6.43
CA GLU A 244 14.74 27.91 -6.84
C GLU A 244 15.37 27.79 -8.24
N LYS A 245 16.14 26.73 -8.49
CA LYS A 245 16.86 26.55 -9.76
C LYS A 245 15.93 26.38 -10.96
N HIS A 246 14.86 25.60 -10.78
CA HIS A 246 13.94 25.25 -11.87
C HIS A 246 12.69 26.13 -11.92
N GLN A 247 12.55 27.08 -11.00
CA GLN A 247 11.38 27.96 -10.87
C GLN A 247 10.08 27.16 -10.87
N ILE A 248 10.05 26.07 -10.09
CA ILE A 248 8.94 25.12 -10.02
C ILE A 248 8.33 25.04 -8.62
N ASP A 249 7.02 24.98 -8.55
CA ASP A 249 6.31 24.80 -7.28
C ASP A 249 6.55 23.39 -6.72
N VAL A 250 6.72 23.30 -5.41
CA VAL A 250 6.75 22.04 -4.66
C VAL A 250 5.56 22.01 -3.72
N VAL A 251 4.64 21.08 -3.93
CA VAL A 251 3.51 20.85 -3.03
C VAL A 251 3.92 19.79 -2.01
N LEU A 252 3.86 20.15 -0.73
CA LEU A 252 4.31 19.32 0.38
C LEU A 252 3.18 19.18 1.42
N PRO A 253 2.29 18.18 1.30
CA PRO A 253 1.39 17.81 2.38
C PRO A 253 2.20 17.32 3.58
N LEU A 254 2.13 18.02 4.71
CA LEU A 254 2.99 17.74 5.84
C LEU A 254 2.21 17.73 7.15
N HIS A 255 2.40 16.64 7.93
CA HIS A 255 1.79 16.55 9.25
C HIS A 255 2.34 17.65 10.19
N PRO A 256 1.52 18.26 11.06
CA PRO A 256 1.95 19.33 11.97
C PRO A 256 3.15 18.98 12.84
N ARG A 257 3.33 17.71 13.22
CA ARG A 257 4.52 17.22 13.96
C ARG A 257 5.80 17.42 13.14
N THR A 258 5.81 16.98 11.90
CA THR A 258 6.99 17.08 11.01
C THR A 258 7.29 18.54 10.69
N ARG A 259 6.26 19.37 10.51
CA ARG A 259 6.42 20.81 10.30
C ARG A 259 7.19 21.49 11.46
N LYS A 260 6.94 21.08 12.71
CA LYS A 260 7.67 21.61 13.89
C LYS A 260 9.16 21.22 13.91
N MET A 261 9.52 20.13 13.25
CA MET A 261 10.90 19.63 13.22
C MET A 261 11.76 20.29 12.13
N MET A 262 11.16 21.06 11.22
CA MET A 262 11.87 21.74 10.13
C MET A 262 12.76 22.89 10.61
N GLY A 263 12.57 23.42 11.83
CA GLY A 263 13.29 24.59 12.33
C GLY A 263 12.89 25.89 11.59
N ASP A 264 13.76 26.91 11.74
CA ASP A 264 13.55 28.24 11.15
C ASP A 264 14.28 28.45 9.80
N ASP A 265 14.65 27.36 9.12
CA ASP A 265 15.33 27.46 7.84
C ASP A 265 14.42 28.14 6.80
N ARG A 266 14.96 29.16 6.12
CA ARG A 266 14.22 29.90 5.11
C ARG A 266 13.95 29.01 3.90
N MET A 267 12.67 28.78 3.63
CA MET A 267 12.20 28.04 2.45
C MET A 267 11.90 29.01 1.30
N ASP A 268 12.14 28.57 0.06
CA ASP A 268 11.69 29.29 -1.13
C ASP A 268 10.14 29.40 -1.11
N GLU A 269 9.62 30.51 -1.60
CA GLU A 269 8.17 30.78 -1.64
C GLU A 269 7.37 29.80 -2.49
N ARG A 270 8.05 29.06 -3.38
CA ARG A 270 7.46 28.00 -4.21
C ARG A 270 7.22 26.70 -3.46
N ILE A 271 7.77 26.55 -2.24
CA ILE A 271 7.48 25.39 -1.41
C ILE A 271 6.17 25.62 -0.66
N LYS A 272 5.12 25.04 -1.18
CA LYS A 272 3.75 25.14 -0.67
C LYS A 272 3.50 24.03 0.34
N ILE A 273 3.77 24.33 1.63
CA ILE A 273 3.45 23.39 2.72
C ILE A 273 1.97 23.50 3.02
N ILE A 274 1.27 22.37 2.89
CA ILE A 274 -0.18 22.27 3.12
C ILE A 274 -0.49 21.23 4.20
N GLU A 275 -1.69 21.30 4.77
CA GLU A 275 -2.20 20.24 5.64
C GLU A 275 -2.36 18.93 4.87
N PRO A 276 -2.38 17.78 5.58
CA PRO A 276 -2.68 16.51 4.95
C PRO A 276 -3.95 16.57 4.10
N VAL A 277 -3.87 16.05 2.90
CA VAL A 277 -4.93 16.12 1.90
C VAL A 277 -5.82 14.88 1.92
N SER A 278 -7.04 14.98 1.38
CA SER A 278 -7.97 13.87 1.22
C SER A 278 -7.47 12.84 0.19
N PHE A 279 -8.12 11.67 0.16
CA PHE A 279 -7.80 10.60 -0.79
C PHE A 279 -7.91 11.04 -2.25
N PHE A 280 -8.93 11.81 -2.61
CA PHE A 280 -9.09 12.31 -3.98
C PHE A 280 -8.10 13.42 -4.33
N GLU A 281 -7.75 14.25 -3.35
CA GLU A 281 -6.76 15.31 -3.55
C GLU A 281 -5.36 14.75 -3.80
N ILE A 282 -4.92 13.72 -3.07
CA ILE A 282 -3.61 13.11 -3.30
C ILE A 282 -3.52 12.47 -4.68
N ILE A 283 -4.57 11.77 -5.13
CA ILE A 283 -4.65 11.21 -6.49
C ILE A 283 -4.50 12.31 -7.55
N ARG A 284 -5.19 13.44 -7.38
CA ARG A 284 -5.10 14.59 -8.30
C ARG A 284 -3.68 15.16 -8.34
N LEU A 285 -3.03 15.27 -7.20
CA LEU A 285 -1.66 15.77 -7.10
C LEU A 285 -0.67 14.79 -7.76
N GLU A 286 -0.73 13.50 -7.45
CA GLU A 286 0.13 12.47 -8.05
C GLU A 286 0.01 12.41 -9.57
N LYS A 287 -1.21 12.41 -10.08
CA LYS A 287 -1.53 12.35 -11.50
C LYS A 287 -1.02 13.57 -12.28
N ASN A 288 -0.99 14.73 -11.65
CA ASN A 288 -0.65 16.00 -12.30
C ASN A 288 0.77 16.50 -12.01
N ALA A 289 1.49 15.89 -11.08
CA ALA A 289 2.87 16.27 -10.77
C ALA A 289 3.83 15.99 -11.94
N ARG A 290 4.88 16.79 -12.07
CA ARG A 290 6.01 16.52 -12.97
C ARG A 290 6.82 15.32 -12.49
N VAL A 291 7.12 15.32 -11.19
CA VAL A 291 7.85 14.28 -10.48
C VAL A 291 7.22 14.15 -9.09
N VAL A 292 7.09 12.93 -8.60
CA VAL A 292 6.76 12.66 -7.20
C VAL A 292 8.05 12.36 -6.45
N MET A 293 8.25 12.95 -5.27
CA MET A 293 9.38 12.65 -4.37
C MET A 293 8.82 12.08 -3.07
N THR A 294 9.11 10.82 -2.75
CA THR A 294 8.44 10.17 -1.63
C THR A 294 9.25 9.10 -0.92
N ASP A 295 9.01 8.96 0.39
CA ASP A 295 9.45 7.82 1.19
C ASP A 295 8.36 6.74 1.38
N SER A 296 7.17 6.93 0.78
CA SER A 296 6.05 5.99 0.83
C SER A 296 6.12 4.94 -0.26
N GLY A 297 6.08 3.64 0.12
CA GLY A 297 5.98 2.54 -0.85
C GLY A 297 4.68 2.57 -1.68
N GLY A 298 3.56 2.99 -1.08
CA GLY A 298 2.27 3.14 -1.77
C GLY A 298 2.31 4.24 -2.83
N VAL A 299 2.78 5.43 -2.46
CA VAL A 299 2.87 6.59 -3.36
C VAL A 299 3.83 6.33 -4.54
N GLN A 300 4.90 5.53 -4.35
CA GLN A 300 5.77 5.10 -5.46
C GLN A 300 4.99 4.35 -6.54
N LYS A 301 4.13 3.40 -6.14
CA LYS A 301 3.27 2.65 -7.06
C LYS A 301 2.21 3.54 -7.70
N GLU A 302 1.51 4.34 -6.89
CA GLU A 302 0.45 5.23 -7.36
C GLU A 302 0.97 6.22 -8.38
N ALA A 303 2.14 6.84 -8.13
CA ALA A 303 2.82 7.68 -9.12
C ALA A 303 3.07 6.93 -10.43
N PHE A 304 3.59 5.69 -10.35
CA PHE A 304 3.82 4.84 -11.52
C PHE A 304 2.51 4.54 -12.28
N PHE A 305 1.42 4.23 -11.58
CA PHE A 305 0.11 3.97 -12.18
C PHE A 305 -0.43 5.16 -12.98
N TYR A 306 -0.13 6.39 -12.52
CA TYR A 306 -0.53 7.62 -13.19
C TYR A 306 0.49 8.11 -14.21
N GLY A 307 1.55 7.35 -14.50
CA GLY A 307 2.60 7.75 -15.43
C GLY A 307 3.43 8.95 -14.94
N THR A 308 3.62 9.06 -13.63
CA THR A 308 4.42 10.11 -13.00
C THR A 308 5.72 9.51 -12.47
N PRO A 309 6.90 9.98 -12.91
CA PRO A 309 8.18 9.48 -12.42
C PRO A 309 8.40 9.83 -10.95
N CYS A 310 9.19 9.00 -10.25
CA CYS A 310 9.35 9.07 -8.81
C CYS A 310 10.82 9.14 -8.36
N VAL A 311 11.17 10.10 -7.50
CA VAL A 311 12.39 10.09 -6.70
C VAL A 311 12.09 9.42 -5.37
N ILE A 312 12.79 8.33 -5.08
CA ILE A 312 12.55 7.48 -3.91
C ILE A 312 13.48 7.93 -2.79
N LEU A 313 12.91 8.56 -1.74
CA LEU A 313 13.60 9.10 -0.58
C LEU A 313 13.83 8.02 0.50
N ARG A 314 14.35 6.87 0.04
CA ARG A 314 14.67 5.69 0.85
C ARG A 314 15.93 5.03 0.29
N PRO A 315 16.72 4.30 1.11
CA PRO A 315 17.88 3.55 0.64
C PRO A 315 17.51 2.35 -0.24
N GLU A 316 16.27 1.86 -0.16
CA GLU A 316 15.78 0.65 -0.83
C GLU A 316 14.29 0.76 -1.19
N THR A 317 13.82 -0.12 -2.07
CA THR A 317 12.39 -0.25 -2.41
C THR A 317 12.02 -1.70 -2.65
N GLU A 318 10.79 -2.07 -2.31
CA GLU A 318 10.17 -3.35 -2.65
C GLU A 318 9.73 -3.39 -4.13
N TRP A 319 9.64 -2.23 -4.77
CA TRP A 319 9.12 -2.06 -6.14
C TRP A 319 10.28 -1.91 -7.13
N VAL A 320 11.10 -2.95 -7.24
CA VAL A 320 12.30 -2.96 -8.11
C VAL A 320 11.94 -2.73 -9.57
N GLU A 321 10.75 -3.16 -10.01
CA GLU A 321 10.26 -2.99 -11.37
C GLU A 321 10.14 -1.50 -11.76
N ILE A 322 9.78 -0.63 -10.84
CA ILE A 322 9.68 0.82 -11.06
C ILE A 322 11.06 1.41 -11.37
N VAL A 323 12.08 0.93 -10.63
CA VAL A 323 13.47 1.36 -10.81
C VAL A 323 14.06 0.79 -12.11
N GLU A 324 13.83 -0.48 -12.40
CA GLU A 324 14.29 -1.15 -13.63
C GLU A 324 13.69 -0.52 -14.89
N ALA A 325 12.43 -0.08 -14.83
CA ALA A 325 11.79 0.67 -15.92
C ALA A 325 12.37 2.09 -16.10
N GLY A 326 13.20 2.56 -15.18
CA GLY A 326 13.69 3.94 -15.15
C GLY A 326 12.61 4.97 -14.82
N ALA A 327 11.49 4.53 -14.24
CA ALA A 327 10.40 5.38 -13.78
C ALA A 327 10.59 5.84 -12.33
N GLY A 328 11.48 5.18 -11.59
CA GLY A 328 11.90 5.56 -10.25
C GLY A 328 13.41 5.56 -10.09
N ILE A 329 13.93 6.46 -9.26
CA ILE A 329 15.35 6.53 -8.90
C ILE A 329 15.48 6.56 -7.38
N ILE A 330 16.24 5.62 -6.83
CA ILE A 330 16.56 5.57 -5.39
C ILE A 330 17.59 6.66 -5.08
N ALA A 331 17.18 7.66 -4.30
CA ALA A 331 18.01 8.78 -3.91
C ALA A 331 18.37 8.79 -2.41
N ASP A 332 17.64 8.01 -1.60
CA ASP A 332 17.72 8.09 -0.15
C ASP A 332 17.45 9.52 0.37
N ALA A 333 17.88 9.85 1.58
CA ALA A 333 17.87 11.21 2.13
C ALA A 333 19.20 11.94 1.81
N ASP A 334 19.81 11.65 0.67
CA ASP A 334 21.06 12.23 0.23
C ASP A 334 20.83 13.41 -0.71
N TYR A 335 21.32 14.59 -0.33
CA TYR A 335 21.11 15.84 -1.07
C TYR A 335 21.52 15.75 -2.54
N ASP A 336 22.74 15.27 -2.82
CA ASP A 336 23.28 15.25 -4.18
C ASP A 336 22.56 14.23 -5.06
N ARG A 337 22.19 13.08 -4.47
CA ARG A 337 21.43 12.04 -5.17
C ARG A 337 19.99 12.50 -5.47
N ILE A 338 19.33 13.24 -4.57
CA ILE A 338 18.00 13.80 -4.82
C ILE A 338 18.02 14.78 -6.00
N ILE A 339 19.01 15.70 -6.03
CA ILE A 339 19.19 16.65 -7.14
C ILE A 339 19.42 15.89 -8.45
N ALA A 340 20.37 14.94 -8.47
CA ALA A 340 20.69 14.16 -9.65
C ALA A 340 19.51 13.33 -10.15
N ALA A 341 18.73 12.72 -9.26
CA ALA A 341 17.55 11.95 -9.60
C ALA A 341 16.45 12.83 -10.22
N TYR A 342 16.21 14.02 -9.66
CA TYR A 342 15.27 14.98 -10.23
C TYR A 342 15.68 15.40 -11.64
N GLU A 343 16.94 15.81 -11.83
CA GLU A 343 17.47 16.23 -13.15
C GLU A 343 17.35 15.09 -14.19
N ALA A 344 17.57 13.85 -13.76
CA ALA A 344 17.46 12.69 -14.62
C ALA A 344 16.02 12.38 -15.05
N LEU A 345 15.01 12.70 -14.23
CA LEU A 345 13.61 12.37 -14.47
C LEU A 345 12.79 13.53 -15.05
N ALA A 346 13.04 14.77 -14.63
CA ALA A 346 12.17 15.92 -14.92
C ALA A 346 12.04 16.29 -16.40
N GLY A 347 13.01 15.94 -17.23
CA GLY A 347 13.03 16.23 -18.68
C GLY A 347 12.96 15.00 -19.57
N LYS A 348 12.80 13.80 -19.00
CA LYS A 348 12.89 12.54 -19.72
C LYS A 348 11.51 12.00 -20.07
N GLN A 349 11.38 11.45 -21.29
CA GLN A 349 10.22 10.62 -21.61
C GLN A 349 10.42 9.25 -20.96
N VAL A 350 9.67 9.00 -19.88
CA VAL A 350 9.70 7.74 -19.12
C VAL A 350 8.68 6.79 -19.71
N HIS A 351 9.03 5.51 -19.83
CA HIS A 351 8.12 4.45 -20.21
C HIS A 351 7.55 3.78 -18.95
N PHE A 352 6.24 3.49 -18.94
CA PHE A 352 5.52 2.87 -17.84
C PHE A 352 4.90 1.54 -18.28
N PRO A 353 5.65 0.42 -18.24
CA PRO A 353 5.12 -0.89 -18.61
C PRO A 353 4.02 -1.38 -17.66
N GLN A 354 3.17 -2.27 -18.15
CA GLN A 354 2.08 -2.86 -17.33
C GLN A 354 2.60 -3.99 -16.41
N PHE A 355 3.35 -3.65 -15.37
CA PHE A 355 3.87 -4.63 -14.42
C PHE A 355 2.81 -5.13 -13.43
N PHE A 356 1.82 -4.31 -13.13
CA PHE A 356 0.88 -4.48 -12.03
C PHE A 356 -0.49 -5.04 -12.48
N GLY A 357 -0.55 -5.63 -13.67
CA GLY A 357 -1.78 -6.22 -14.23
C GLY A 357 -2.54 -5.25 -15.13
N ASP A 358 -3.82 -5.54 -15.33
CA ASP A 358 -4.71 -4.87 -16.30
C ASP A 358 -5.89 -4.13 -15.65
N GLY A 359 -5.93 -4.03 -14.32
CA GLY A 359 -7.02 -3.40 -13.57
C GLY A 359 -8.16 -4.35 -13.19
N HIS A 360 -7.94 -5.66 -13.29
CA HIS A 360 -8.90 -6.72 -12.94
C HIS A 360 -8.36 -7.70 -11.89
N ALA A 361 -7.37 -7.29 -11.11
CA ALA A 361 -6.76 -8.14 -10.10
C ALA A 361 -7.77 -8.67 -9.07
N SER A 362 -8.68 -7.80 -8.62
CA SER A 362 -9.72 -8.15 -7.63
C SER A 362 -10.68 -9.23 -8.14
N GLU A 363 -11.09 -9.17 -9.41
CA GLU A 363 -11.96 -10.18 -10.02
C GLU A 363 -11.25 -11.54 -10.09
N LYS A 364 -9.99 -11.52 -10.51
CA LYS A 364 -9.17 -12.72 -10.60
C LYS A 364 -8.97 -13.35 -9.22
N ILE A 365 -8.67 -12.55 -8.19
CA ILE A 365 -8.51 -13.02 -6.82
C ILE A 365 -9.78 -13.72 -6.33
N ILE A 366 -10.95 -13.10 -6.48
CA ILE A 366 -12.21 -13.68 -6.01
C ILE A 366 -12.57 -14.95 -6.79
N SER A 367 -12.34 -14.97 -8.10
CA SER A 367 -12.58 -16.17 -8.92
C SER A 367 -11.71 -17.35 -8.46
N GLU A 368 -10.43 -17.12 -8.17
CA GLU A 368 -9.50 -18.14 -7.67
C GLU A 368 -9.86 -18.63 -6.26
N ILE A 369 -10.34 -17.73 -5.38
CA ILE A 369 -10.85 -18.11 -4.05
C ILE A 369 -12.09 -19.00 -4.20
N MET A 370 -13.03 -18.64 -5.07
CA MET A 370 -14.22 -19.45 -5.30
C MET A 370 -13.88 -20.84 -5.85
N ASP A 371 -12.92 -20.92 -6.76
CA ASP A 371 -12.49 -22.20 -7.33
C ASP A 371 -11.73 -23.05 -6.30
N TYR A 372 -10.98 -22.41 -5.40
CA TYR A 372 -10.33 -23.10 -4.28
C TYR A 372 -11.34 -23.69 -3.28
N LEU A 373 -12.45 -22.99 -3.03
CA LEU A 373 -13.44 -23.38 -2.01
C LEU A 373 -14.53 -24.34 -2.53
N LYS A 374 -14.60 -24.61 -3.82
CA LYS A 374 -15.46 -25.64 -4.43
C LYS A 374 -14.81 -27.04 -4.28
#